data_baf6972cc6967a2e881503d3ad6c3a8e
#
_entry.id   baf6972cc6967a2e881503d3ad6c3a8e
#
_cell.length_a   1.000
_cell.length_b   1.000
_cell.length_c   1.000
_cell.angle_alpha   90.00
_cell.angle_beta   90.00
_cell.angle_gamma   90.00
#
_symmetry.space_group_name_H-M   'P 1'
#
loop_
_entity.id
_entity.type
_entity.pdbx_description
1 polymer ?
#
loop_
_entity_poly.entity_id
_entity_poly.type
_entity_poly.pdbx_seq_one_letter_code
_entity_poly.pdbx_strand_id
1 'polypeptide(L)'
;YNQFPPLIYQVASAGLEPSSISFPLRRIFQGYKQYFCRMAEVKDIDVKEKAIHTSVGTIHYNYLVLAMGGTTNFFGNEDIERHALPMKTVEDAMALRNHILLALERAETEEDAEKRQKYMNFVIVGGGPSGVEIAGALAEMKKDIVPKDYPDLADRMHIYLLNSGDRLLKAMDAASSATAERDLKQMGVHVRNGWRVTDYKDNVVSVGNGETIESTTVIWVSGIKANSIGGVPQESVGHAGRLLTDRFNRVKGMDDVFAIGDQSLVEGDPDWPLGHPQLAQVALQQADNVACNIMRKEEGKELKPFTYKDLGTMATIGRKHAVAEIGKAKFGGLFAWLLWLVVHL
;
A
#
# COMPACT_ATOMS: atom_id res chain seq x y z
N TYR A 1 -10.06 11.03 7.72
CA TYR A 1 -9.99 9.83 8.57
C TYR A 1 -8.54 9.41 8.78
N ASN A 2 -8.25 8.86 9.98
CA ASN A 2 -7.06 8.06 10.21
C ASN A 2 -7.39 6.62 9.80
N GLN A 3 -6.63 6.06 8.89
CA GLN A 3 -6.85 4.71 8.35
C GLN A 3 -5.72 3.78 8.85
N PHE A 4 -6.04 2.51 9.02
CA PHE A 4 -5.07 1.47 9.38
C PHE A 4 -4.78 0.53 8.18
N PRO A 5 -3.86 0.93 7.28
CA PRO A 5 -3.60 0.22 6.02
C PRO A 5 -3.21 -1.26 6.14
N PRO A 6 -2.56 -1.73 7.23
CA PRO A 6 -2.22 -3.14 7.33
C PRO A 6 -3.39 -4.13 7.27
N LEU A 7 -4.63 -3.66 7.50
CA LEU A 7 -5.83 -4.49 7.43
C LEU A 7 -6.70 -4.21 6.19
N ILE A 8 -6.21 -3.41 5.24
CA ILE A 8 -7.00 -2.98 4.08
C ILE A 8 -7.43 -4.16 3.18
N TYR A 9 -6.57 -5.18 3.05
CA TYR A 9 -6.88 -6.39 2.29
C TYR A 9 -8.08 -7.17 2.85
N GLN A 10 -8.32 -7.09 4.18
CA GLN A 10 -9.49 -7.72 4.81
C GLN A 10 -10.78 -6.97 4.48
N VAL A 11 -10.73 -5.66 4.29
CA VAL A 11 -11.86 -4.88 3.77
C VAL A 11 -12.13 -5.27 2.32
N ALA A 12 -11.08 -5.35 1.49
CA ALA A 12 -11.18 -5.72 0.08
C ALA A 12 -11.73 -7.13 -0.14
N SER A 13 -11.48 -8.06 0.78
CA SER A 13 -12.00 -9.45 0.75
C SER A 13 -13.30 -9.65 1.55
N ALA A 14 -13.99 -8.58 1.93
CA ALA A 14 -15.21 -8.62 2.75
C ALA A 14 -15.04 -9.25 4.15
N GLY A 15 -13.82 -9.40 4.64
CA GLY A 15 -13.51 -9.97 5.97
C GLY A 15 -13.67 -8.97 7.12
N LEU A 16 -13.58 -7.65 6.83
CA LEU A 16 -13.74 -6.56 7.81
C LEU A 16 -14.60 -5.43 7.24
N GLU A 17 -15.33 -4.79 8.13
CA GLU A 17 -16.02 -3.54 7.82
C GLU A 17 -15.04 -2.36 7.73
N PRO A 18 -15.23 -1.41 6.78
CA PRO A 18 -14.36 -0.24 6.63
C PRO A 18 -14.21 0.59 7.91
N SER A 19 -15.28 0.66 8.71
CA SER A 19 -15.29 1.39 9.98
C SER A 19 -14.36 0.79 11.04
N SER A 20 -14.01 -0.49 10.91
CA SER A 20 -13.08 -1.15 11.84
C SER A 20 -11.63 -0.67 11.70
N ILE A 21 -11.29 -0.08 10.55
CA ILE A 21 -9.94 0.40 10.23
C ILE A 21 -9.88 1.91 9.93
N SER A 22 -10.98 2.65 10.14
CA SER A 22 -11.07 4.08 9.82
C SER A 22 -11.65 4.87 10.97
N PHE A 23 -10.87 5.83 11.50
CA PHE A 23 -11.27 6.67 12.62
C PHE A 23 -11.34 8.16 12.22
N PRO A 24 -12.39 8.91 12.60
CA PRO A 24 -12.46 10.33 12.31
C PRO A 24 -11.36 11.12 13.01
N LEU A 25 -10.52 11.86 12.28
CA LEU A 25 -9.44 12.70 12.84
C LEU A 25 -9.99 13.69 13.88
N ARG A 26 -11.17 14.28 13.65
CA ARG A 26 -11.78 15.22 14.58
C ARG A 26 -12.07 14.59 15.94
N ARG A 27 -12.35 13.28 16.00
CA ARG A 27 -12.58 12.54 17.25
C ARG A 27 -11.26 12.25 17.97
N ILE A 28 -10.20 11.93 17.23
CA ILE A 28 -8.86 11.68 17.79
C ILE A 28 -8.33 12.93 18.49
N PHE A 29 -8.54 14.11 17.89
CA PHE A 29 -8.04 15.37 18.40
C PHE A 29 -9.09 16.18 19.18
N GLN A 30 -10.20 15.57 19.56
CA GLN A 30 -11.23 16.19 20.39
C GLN A 30 -10.63 16.59 21.76
N GLY A 31 -10.75 17.87 22.08
CA GLY A 31 -10.19 18.43 23.32
C GLY A 31 -8.86 19.19 23.15
N TYR A 32 -8.18 19.05 22.02
CA TYR A 32 -7.01 19.88 21.71
C TYR A 32 -7.46 21.22 21.17
N LYS A 33 -7.41 22.29 22.02
CA LYS A 33 -7.92 23.64 21.70
C LYS A 33 -7.23 24.33 20.53
N GLN A 34 -5.98 23.94 20.23
CA GLN A 34 -5.16 24.58 19.18
C GLN A 34 -5.09 23.71 17.90
N TYR A 35 -5.90 22.67 17.80
CA TYR A 35 -5.97 21.82 16.62
C TYR A 35 -7.13 22.23 15.70
N PHE A 36 -6.82 22.48 14.44
CA PHE A 36 -7.80 22.82 13.41
C PHE A 36 -7.74 21.80 12.28
N CYS A 37 -8.79 21.00 12.11
CA CYS A 37 -8.92 20.08 10.99
C CYS A 37 -9.75 20.73 9.88
N ARG A 38 -9.18 20.88 8.70
CA ARG A 38 -9.84 21.40 7.50
C ARG A 38 -9.79 20.35 6.40
N MET A 39 -10.94 20.10 5.78
CA MET A 39 -11.02 19.27 4.58
C MET A 39 -10.94 20.22 3.37
N ALA A 40 -9.84 20.16 2.65
CA ALA A 40 -9.59 20.98 1.48
C ALA A 40 -8.61 20.26 0.55
N GLU A 41 -8.71 20.53 -0.73
CA GLU A 41 -7.67 20.18 -1.70
C GLU A 41 -6.54 21.21 -1.60
N VAL A 42 -5.31 20.75 -1.40
CA VAL A 42 -4.11 21.59 -1.46
C VAL A 42 -3.62 21.58 -2.90
N LYS A 43 -3.57 22.75 -3.53
CA LYS A 43 -3.24 22.92 -4.95
C LYS A 43 -1.74 23.13 -5.17
N ASP A 44 -1.15 24.05 -4.41
CA ASP A 44 0.27 24.37 -4.51
C ASP A 44 0.81 25.01 -3.22
N ILE A 45 2.13 25.15 -3.18
CA ILE A 45 2.90 25.75 -2.09
C ILE A 45 3.62 26.98 -2.64
N ASP A 46 3.37 28.16 -2.06
CA ASP A 46 4.22 29.34 -2.23
C ASP A 46 5.29 29.36 -1.13
N VAL A 47 6.51 28.97 -1.50
CA VAL A 47 7.64 28.90 -0.56
C VAL A 47 8.06 30.27 -0.10
N LYS A 48 7.95 31.31 -0.95
CA LYS A 48 8.40 32.69 -0.65
C LYS A 48 7.47 33.35 0.36
N GLU A 49 6.17 33.21 0.14
CA GLU A 49 5.14 33.78 1.01
C GLU A 49 4.83 32.86 2.21
N LYS A 50 5.47 31.68 2.30
CA LYS A 50 5.16 30.65 3.30
C LYS A 50 3.65 30.38 3.39
N ALA A 51 3.05 30.06 2.24
CA ALA A 51 1.63 29.85 2.10
C ALA A 51 1.32 28.57 1.34
N ILE A 52 0.19 27.95 1.63
CA ILE A 52 -0.43 26.91 0.82
C ILE A 52 -1.74 27.42 0.23
N HIS A 53 -1.92 27.20 -1.07
CA HIS A 53 -3.17 27.53 -1.75
C HIS A 53 -4.09 26.32 -1.77
N THR A 54 -5.29 26.49 -1.25
CA THR A 54 -6.25 25.40 -1.12
C THR A 54 -7.58 25.73 -1.78
N SER A 55 -8.45 24.73 -1.92
CA SER A 55 -9.82 24.91 -2.42
C SER A 55 -10.69 25.79 -1.51
N VAL A 56 -10.26 26.07 -0.28
CA VAL A 56 -10.99 26.89 0.71
C VAL A 56 -10.25 28.17 1.10
N GLY A 57 -9.23 28.56 0.31
CA GLY A 57 -8.45 29.79 0.52
C GLY A 57 -6.98 29.51 0.83
N THR A 58 -6.24 30.58 1.10
CA THR A 58 -4.81 30.54 1.39
C THR A 58 -4.57 30.38 2.89
N ILE A 59 -3.61 29.55 3.26
CA ILE A 59 -3.19 29.32 4.65
C ILE A 59 -1.69 29.60 4.76
N HIS A 60 -1.31 30.52 5.63
CA HIS A 60 0.10 30.79 5.93
C HIS A 60 0.63 29.87 7.02
N TYR A 61 1.93 29.55 6.96
CA TYR A 61 2.60 28.67 7.91
C TYR A 61 3.94 29.24 8.38
N ASN A 62 4.36 28.88 9.58
CA ASN A 62 5.74 29.02 10.03
C ASN A 62 6.54 27.75 9.67
N TYR A 63 5.92 26.60 9.84
CA TYR A 63 6.45 25.30 9.46
C TYR A 63 5.39 24.51 8.69
N LEU A 64 5.81 23.85 7.62
CA LEU A 64 4.94 22.98 6.82
C LEU A 64 5.47 21.55 6.86
N VAL A 65 4.62 20.59 7.19
CA VAL A 65 4.95 19.17 7.13
C VAL A 65 4.10 18.51 6.05
N LEU A 66 4.76 18.00 5.00
CA LEU A 66 4.15 17.27 3.92
C LEU A 66 4.09 15.78 4.28
N ALA A 67 2.88 15.27 4.50
CA ALA A 67 2.61 13.90 4.90
C ALA A 67 1.52 13.26 4.02
N MET A 68 1.53 13.59 2.71
CA MET A 68 0.48 13.22 1.76
C MET A 68 0.55 11.74 1.33
N GLY A 69 1.56 10.99 1.78
CA GLY A 69 1.74 9.58 1.46
C GLY A 69 2.00 9.32 -0.02
N GLY A 70 1.57 8.16 -0.48
CA GLY A 70 1.74 7.74 -1.87
C GLY A 70 0.46 7.17 -2.44
N THR A 71 0.44 7.05 -3.75
CA THR A 71 -0.63 6.44 -4.55
C THR A 71 -0.10 5.26 -5.35
N THR A 72 -0.99 4.48 -5.93
CA THR A 72 -0.64 3.36 -6.81
C THR A 72 0.15 3.85 -8.03
N ASN A 73 1.19 3.11 -8.38
CA ASN A 73 1.99 3.38 -9.57
C ASN A 73 1.62 2.40 -10.69
N PHE A 74 1.04 2.93 -11.76
CA PHE A 74 0.71 2.15 -12.97
C PHE A 74 1.80 2.23 -14.04
N PHE A 75 2.98 2.79 -13.70
CA PHE A 75 4.16 2.91 -14.56
C PHE A 75 3.90 3.57 -15.92
N GLY A 76 2.92 4.48 -15.98
CA GLY A 76 2.57 5.21 -17.19
C GLY A 76 1.72 4.43 -18.19
N ASN A 77 1.21 3.25 -17.83
CA ASN A 77 0.29 2.51 -18.67
C ASN A 77 -1.16 2.95 -18.36
N GLU A 78 -1.75 3.70 -19.30
CA GLU A 78 -3.09 4.28 -19.15
C GLU A 78 -4.20 3.21 -19.19
N ASP A 79 -4.01 2.13 -19.93
CA ASP A 79 -5.01 1.06 -20.02
C ASP A 79 -5.07 0.29 -18.69
N ILE A 80 -3.93 0.00 -18.07
CA ILE A 80 -3.88 -0.58 -16.74
C ILE A 80 -4.48 0.38 -15.69
N GLU A 81 -4.12 1.67 -15.73
CA GLU A 81 -4.65 2.68 -14.79
C GLU A 81 -6.16 2.83 -14.88
N ARG A 82 -6.72 2.70 -16.08
CA ARG A 82 -8.16 2.85 -16.34
C ARG A 82 -8.98 1.63 -15.92
N HIS A 83 -8.43 0.44 -16.02
CA HIS A 83 -9.20 -0.80 -15.92
C HIS A 83 -8.83 -1.68 -14.72
N ALA A 84 -7.59 -1.59 -14.21
CA ALA A 84 -7.19 -2.36 -13.04
C ALA A 84 -7.66 -1.70 -11.72
N LEU A 85 -7.84 -2.53 -10.72
CA LEU A 85 -8.35 -2.14 -9.40
C LEU A 85 -7.17 -1.97 -8.43
N PRO A 86 -6.86 -0.75 -7.96
CA PRO A 86 -5.86 -0.53 -6.92
C PRO A 86 -6.36 -1.00 -5.56
N MET A 87 -5.44 -1.12 -4.58
CA MET A 87 -5.76 -1.39 -3.18
C MET A 87 -4.82 -0.59 -2.27
N LYS A 88 -4.91 0.74 -2.31
CA LYS A 88 -4.08 1.64 -1.49
C LYS A 88 -4.89 2.39 -0.44
N THR A 89 -6.14 2.72 -0.74
CA THR A 89 -7.07 3.46 0.13
C THR A 89 -8.25 2.57 0.57
N VAL A 90 -8.99 3.00 1.59
CA VAL A 90 -10.21 2.30 2.01
C VAL A 90 -11.27 2.38 0.90
N GLU A 91 -11.32 3.47 0.15
CA GLU A 91 -12.19 3.62 -1.02
C GLU A 91 -11.86 2.58 -2.09
N ASP A 92 -10.56 2.38 -2.39
CA ASP A 92 -10.11 1.31 -3.31
C ASP A 92 -10.54 -0.07 -2.82
N ALA A 93 -10.34 -0.35 -1.53
CA ALA A 93 -10.71 -1.64 -0.93
C ALA A 93 -12.22 -1.90 -0.99
N MET A 94 -13.04 -0.87 -0.77
CA MET A 94 -14.50 -0.97 -0.90
C MET A 94 -14.92 -1.19 -2.36
N ALA A 95 -14.30 -0.48 -3.30
CA ALA A 95 -14.55 -0.66 -4.72
C ALA A 95 -14.18 -2.07 -5.16
N LEU A 96 -13.01 -2.56 -4.72
CA LEU A 96 -12.54 -3.91 -4.98
C LEU A 96 -13.46 -4.97 -4.37
N ARG A 97 -13.88 -4.82 -3.11
CA ARG A 97 -14.86 -5.70 -2.46
C ARG A 97 -16.15 -5.82 -3.28
N ASN A 98 -16.71 -4.67 -3.64
CA ASN A 98 -17.97 -4.65 -4.39
C ASN A 98 -17.80 -5.28 -5.78
N HIS A 99 -16.64 -5.06 -6.43
CA HIS A 99 -16.33 -5.65 -7.72
C HIS A 99 -16.20 -7.20 -7.62
N ILE A 100 -15.50 -7.71 -6.60
CA ILE A 100 -15.34 -9.15 -6.38
C ILE A 100 -16.71 -9.82 -6.17
N LEU A 101 -17.54 -9.26 -5.29
CA LEU A 101 -18.87 -9.80 -5.03
C LEU A 101 -19.77 -9.76 -6.29
N LEU A 102 -19.71 -8.65 -7.04
CA LEU A 102 -20.46 -8.52 -8.30
C LEU A 102 -19.96 -9.49 -9.38
N ALA A 103 -18.66 -9.81 -9.41
CA ALA A 103 -18.11 -10.78 -10.34
C ALA A 103 -18.66 -12.20 -10.05
N LEU A 104 -18.80 -12.59 -8.78
CA LEU A 104 -19.43 -13.84 -8.37
C LEU A 104 -20.90 -13.90 -8.80
N GLU A 105 -21.69 -12.85 -8.54
CA GLU A 105 -23.10 -12.76 -8.96
C GLU A 105 -23.27 -12.85 -10.49
N ARG A 106 -22.38 -12.19 -11.25
CA ARG A 106 -22.38 -12.27 -12.71
C ARG A 106 -22.00 -13.66 -13.21
N ALA A 107 -21.02 -14.31 -12.57
CA ALA A 107 -20.64 -15.67 -12.92
C ALA A 107 -21.76 -16.67 -12.67
N GLU A 108 -22.57 -16.48 -11.62
CA GLU A 108 -23.71 -17.33 -11.29
C GLU A 108 -24.78 -17.32 -12.38
N THR A 109 -25.02 -16.15 -12.98
CA THR A 109 -26.09 -15.95 -13.98
C THR A 109 -25.60 -16.04 -15.43
N GLU A 110 -24.27 -16.11 -15.69
CA GLU A 110 -23.71 -16.18 -17.03
C GLU A 110 -23.83 -17.59 -17.60
N GLU A 111 -24.48 -17.76 -18.74
CA GLU A 111 -24.68 -19.05 -19.41
C GLU A 111 -23.46 -19.47 -20.25
N ASP A 112 -22.74 -18.48 -20.81
CA ASP A 112 -21.54 -18.72 -21.62
C ASP A 112 -20.37 -19.12 -20.70
N ALA A 113 -19.87 -20.33 -20.89
CA ALA A 113 -18.82 -20.90 -20.04
C ALA A 113 -17.49 -20.13 -20.10
N GLU A 114 -17.13 -19.56 -21.26
CA GLU A 114 -15.90 -18.78 -21.42
C GLU A 114 -16.02 -17.41 -20.74
N LYS A 115 -17.16 -16.74 -20.90
CA LYS A 115 -17.43 -15.49 -20.19
C LYS A 115 -17.51 -15.69 -18.69
N ARG A 116 -18.19 -16.76 -18.25
CA ARG A 116 -18.25 -17.15 -16.84
C ARG A 116 -16.84 -17.31 -16.26
N GLN A 117 -15.93 -17.96 -16.97
CA GLN A 117 -14.57 -18.17 -16.51
C GLN A 117 -13.81 -16.85 -16.36
N LYS A 118 -14.05 -15.84 -17.20
CA LYS A 118 -13.42 -14.50 -17.06
C LYS A 118 -13.82 -13.81 -15.76
N TYR A 119 -15.06 -13.99 -15.29
CA TYR A 119 -15.50 -13.51 -13.97
C TYR A 119 -14.86 -14.27 -12.82
N MET A 120 -14.52 -15.54 -13.01
CA MET A 120 -13.94 -16.40 -11.98
C MET A 120 -12.41 -16.42 -11.94
N ASN A 121 -11.75 -15.72 -12.84
CA ASN A 121 -10.31 -15.51 -12.83
C ASN A 121 -9.99 -14.20 -12.10
N PHE A 122 -9.28 -14.27 -10.97
CA PHE A 122 -8.82 -13.15 -10.17
C PHE A 122 -7.31 -13.01 -10.34
N VAL A 123 -6.86 -11.93 -10.94
CA VAL A 123 -5.44 -11.68 -11.23
C VAL A 123 -4.91 -10.60 -10.30
N ILE A 124 -3.91 -10.94 -9.49
CA ILE A 124 -3.22 -10.04 -8.58
C ILE A 124 -1.86 -9.75 -9.17
N VAL A 125 -1.52 -8.47 -9.35
CA VAL A 125 -0.25 -8.03 -9.91
C VAL A 125 0.58 -7.35 -8.84
N GLY A 126 1.67 -8.01 -8.42
CA GLY A 126 2.60 -7.55 -7.42
C GLY A 126 2.88 -8.57 -6.32
N GLY A 127 4.11 -9.06 -6.22
CA GLY A 127 4.55 -10.08 -5.25
C GLY A 127 5.03 -9.52 -3.90
N GLY A 128 4.67 -8.28 -3.56
CA GLY A 128 4.93 -7.67 -2.25
C GLY A 128 3.93 -8.12 -1.17
N PRO A 129 4.04 -7.57 0.06
CA PRO A 129 3.15 -7.92 1.18
C PRO A 129 1.67 -7.83 0.81
N SER A 130 1.21 -6.71 0.25
CA SER A 130 -0.20 -6.51 -0.11
C SER A 130 -0.72 -7.56 -1.10
N GLY A 131 0.12 -7.98 -2.09
CA GLY A 131 -0.25 -9.01 -3.04
C GLY A 131 -0.36 -10.39 -2.41
N VAL A 132 0.55 -10.73 -1.50
CA VAL A 132 0.52 -11.98 -0.73
C VAL A 132 -0.71 -12.02 0.18
N GLU A 133 -1.01 -10.93 0.88
CA GLU A 133 -2.13 -10.81 1.82
C GLU A 133 -3.49 -10.93 1.11
N ILE A 134 -3.69 -10.19 0.01
CA ILE A 134 -4.95 -10.28 -0.74
C ILE A 134 -5.11 -11.64 -1.45
N ALA A 135 -4.02 -12.24 -1.94
CA ALA A 135 -4.06 -13.58 -2.54
C ALA A 135 -4.49 -14.64 -1.53
N GLY A 136 -3.95 -14.58 -0.32
CA GLY A 136 -4.35 -15.46 0.78
C GLY A 136 -5.79 -15.25 1.20
N ALA A 137 -6.24 -14.00 1.35
CA ALA A 137 -7.61 -13.67 1.71
C ALA A 137 -8.63 -14.16 0.66
N LEU A 138 -8.32 -14.02 -0.63
CA LEU A 138 -9.17 -14.56 -1.71
C LEU A 138 -9.15 -16.09 -1.72
N ALA A 139 -8.03 -16.73 -1.40
CA ALA A 139 -7.97 -18.18 -1.28
C ALA A 139 -8.82 -18.72 -0.11
N GLU A 140 -8.88 -17.99 1.00
CA GLU A 140 -9.79 -18.29 2.12
C GLU A 140 -11.25 -18.07 1.70
N MET A 141 -11.57 -16.99 1.00
CA MET A 141 -12.91 -16.76 0.44
C MET A 141 -13.32 -17.90 -0.47
N LYS A 142 -12.45 -18.33 -1.40
CA LYS A 142 -12.67 -19.49 -2.27
C LYS A 142 -12.99 -20.76 -1.47
N LYS A 143 -12.28 -21.00 -0.37
CA LYS A 143 -12.41 -22.22 0.43
C LYS A 143 -13.64 -22.21 1.34
N ASP A 144 -13.91 -21.07 2.00
CA ASP A 144 -14.83 -21.02 3.15
C ASP A 144 -16.17 -20.35 2.85
N ILE A 145 -16.24 -19.47 1.83
CA ILE A 145 -17.41 -18.67 1.48
C ILE A 145 -18.04 -19.16 0.17
N VAL A 146 -17.28 -19.14 -0.92
CA VAL A 146 -17.80 -19.46 -2.26
C VAL A 146 -18.52 -20.81 -2.33
N PRO A 147 -18.07 -21.91 -1.68
CA PRO A 147 -18.80 -23.20 -1.73
C PRO A 147 -20.17 -23.18 -1.03
N LYS A 148 -20.40 -22.20 -0.15
CA LYS A 148 -21.67 -22.07 0.58
C LYS A 148 -22.68 -21.22 -0.19
N ASP A 149 -22.21 -20.12 -0.75
CA ASP A 149 -23.04 -19.11 -1.40
C ASP A 149 -23.18 -19.38 -2.90
N TYR A 150 -22.14 -19.95 -3.53
CA TYR A 150 -22.05 -20.24 -4.98
C TYR A 150 -21.45 -21.63 -5.22
N PRO A 151 -22.12 -22.72 -4.86
CA PRO A 151 -21.55 -24.09 -4.88
C PRO A 151 -21.03 -24.52 -6.27
N ASP A 152 -21.70 -24.09 -7.34
CA ASP A 152 -21.32 -24.45 -8.73
C ASP A 152 -20.11 -23.64 -9.25
N LEU A 153 -19.68 -22.60 -8.53
CA LEU A 153 -18.55 -21.74 -8.90
C LEU A 153 -17.27 -22.06 -8.13
N ALA A 154 -17.34 -22.83 -7.05
CA ALA A 154 -16.20 -23.03 -6.14
C ALA A 154 -14.95 -23.55 -6.84
N ASP A 155 -15.11 -24.55 -7.70
CA ASP A 155 -13.99 -25.17 -8.45
C ASP A 155 -13.53 -24.30 -9.64
N ARG A 156 -14.35 -23.34 -10.06
CA ARG A 156 -14.05 -22.45 -11.19
C ARG A 156 -13.26 -21.21 -10.80
N MET A 157 -13.21 -20.87 -9.52
CA MET A 157 -12.47 -19.69 -9.03
C MET A 157 -10.97 -19.94 -9.11
N HIS A 158 -10.27 -19.22 -9.96
CA HIS A 158 -8.82 -19.24 -10.08
C HIS A 158 -8.22 -17.92 -9.59
N ILE A 159 -7.19 -18.03 -8.76
CA ILE A 159 -6.47 -16.88 -8.19
C ILE A 159 -5.04 -16.94 -8.69
N TYR A 160 -4.64 -15.92 -9.44
CA TYR A 160 -3.29 -15.77 -10.01
C TYR A 160 -2.55 -14.66 -9.28
N LEU A 161 -1.37 -14.94 -8.76
CA LEU A 161 -0.45 -13.92 -8.23
C LEU A 161 0.74 -13.81 -9.17
N LEU A 162 0.76 -12.71 -9.94
CA LEU A 162 1.78 -12.42 -10.93
C LEU A 162 2.84 -11.48 -10.33
N ASN A 163 4.08 -11.90 -10.36
CA ASN A 163 5.21 -11.16 -9.81
C ASN A 163 6.29 -11.02 -10.88
N SER A 164 6.72 -9.79 -11.16
CA SER A 164 7.79 -9.52 -12.14
C SER A 164 9.19 -9.93 -11.63
N GLY A 165 9.36 -10.09 -10.33
CA GLY A 165 10.60 -10.56 -9.70
C GLY A 165 10.74 -12.07 -9.72
N ASP A 166 11.89 -12.54 -9.27
CA ASP A 166 12.27 -13.95 -9.17
C ASP A 166 11.64 -14.66 -7.97
N ARG A 167 11.18 -13.91 -6.95
CA ARG A 167 10.53 -14.43 -5.74
C ARG A 167 9.56 -13.44 -5.14
N LEU A 168 8.59 -13.92 -4.36
CA LEU A 168 7.67 -13.10 -3.57
C LEU A 168 8.44 -12.42 -2.42
N LEU A 169 7.85 -11.35 -1.85
CA LEU A 169 8.37 -10.66 -0.65
C LEU A 169 9.88 -10.37 -0.77
N LYS A 170 10.31 -9.79 -1.88
CA LYS A 170 11.73 -9.61 -2.23
C LYS A 170 12.54 -8.86 -1.16
N ALA A 171 11.90 -8.01 -0.36
CA ALA A 171 12.52 -7.30 0.76
C ALA A 171 12.78 -8.20 1.99
N MET A 172 12.16 -9.38 2.05
CA MET A 172 12.35 -10.36 3.11
C MET A 172 13.40 -11.40 2.70
N ASP A 173 13.83 -12.21 3.65
CA ASP A 173 14.78 -13.31 3.41
C ASP A 173 14.21 -14.37 2.44
N ALA A 174 15.09 -15.09 1.75
CA ALA A 174 14.70 -16.11 0.80
C ALA A 174 13.89 -17.26 1.44
N ALA A 175 14.14 -17.60 2.69
CA ALA A 175 13.38 -18.63 3.41
C ALA A 175 11.95 -18.18 3.70
N SER A 176 11.75 -16.91 4.09
CA SER A 176 10.41 -16.31 4.29
C SER A 176 9.65 -16.24 2.96
N SER A 177 10.32 -15.83 1.88
CA SER A 177 9.77 -15.87 0.51
C SER A 177 9.30 -17.26 0.11
N ALA A 178 10.15 -18.27 0.30
CA ALA A 178 9.82 -19.66 -0.05
C ALA A 178 8.66 -20.20 0.78
N THR A 179 8.59 -19.82 2.06
CA THR A 179 7.45 -20.18 2.93
C THR A 179 6.16 -19.56 2.42
N ALA A 180 6.15 -18.27 2.12
CA ALA A 180 4.98 -17.57 1.60
C ALA A 180 4.49 -18.18 0.27
N GLU A 181 5.41 -18.46 -0.65
CA GLU A 181 5.05 -19.07 -1.94
C GLU A 181 4.49 -20.50 -1.77
N ARG A 182 5.13 -21.31 -0.92
CA ARG A 182 4.64 -22.67 -0.63
C ARG A 182 3.23 -22.64 -0.05
N ASP A 183 3.00 -21.80 0.95
CA ASP A 183 1.73 -21.74 1.65
C ASP A 183 0.61 -21.22 0.72
N LEU A 184 0.85 -20.20 -0.10
CA LEU A 184 -0.10 -19.73 -1.11
C LEU A 184 -0.44 -20.81 -2.14
N LYS A 185 0.57 -21.55 -2.64
CA LYS A 185 0.35 -22.68 -3.57
C LYS A 185 -0.48 -23.78 -2.93
N GLN A 186 -0.25 -24.10 -1.65
CA GLN A 186 -1.06 -25.06 -0.90
C GLN A 186 -2.51 -24.60 -0.71
N MET A 187 -2.76 -23.30 -0.66
CA MET A 187 -4.10 -22.70 -0.62
C MET A 187 -4.75 -22.63 -2.01
N GLY A 188 -4.08 -23.09 -3.07
CA GLY A 188 -4.60 -23.11 -4.43
C GLY A 188 -4.39 -21.83 -5.23
N VAL A 189 -3.48 -20.96 -4.81
CA VAL A 189 -3.08 -19.77 -5.58
C VAL A 189 -2.04 -20.15 -6.65
N HIS A 190 -2.27 -19.71 -7.88
CA HIS A 190 -1.33 -19.86 -8.99
C HIS A 190 -0.25 -18.77 -8.92
N VAL A 191 0.84 -19.02 -8.19
CA VAL A 191 1.97 -18.09 -8.09
C VAL A 191 2.84 -18.20 -9.34
N ARG A 192 3.12 -17.04 -9.99
CA ARG A 192 3.92 -16.92 -11.21
C ARG A 192 5.01 -15.85 -11.00
N ASN A 193 6.24 -16.28 -10.70
CA ASN A 193 7.41 -15.41 -10.63
C ASN A 193 8.01 -15.22 -12.03
N GLY A 194 8.64 -14.06 -12.28
CA GLY A 194 9.16 -13.67 -13.58
C GLY A 194 8.08 -13.22 -14.59
N TRP A 195 6.83 -13.11 -14.16
CA TRP A 195 5.70 -12.71 -14.98
C TRP A 195 5.44 -11.21 -14.84
N ARG A 196 6.02 -10.41 -15.71
CA ARG A 196 5.78 -8.97 -15.79
C ARG A 196 4.54 -8.69 -16.62
N VAL A 197 3.49 -8.18 -16.00
CA VAL A 197 2.32 -7.67 -16.73
C VAL A 197 2.71 -6.42 -17.51
N THR A 198 2.41 -6.42 -18.79
CA THR A 198 2.72 -5.34 -19.73
C THR A 198 1.51 -4.54 -20.12
N ASP A 199 0.32 -5.14 -20.11
CA ASP A 199 -0.94 -4.47 -20.45
C ASP A 199 -2.15 -5.15 -19.82
N TYR A 200 -3.27 -4.41 -19.72
CA TYR A 200 -4.58 -4.96 -19.36
C TYR A 200 -5.67 -4.20 -20.15
N LYS A 201 -6.20 -4.86 -21.14
CA LYS A 201 -7.21 -4.29 -22.04
C LYS A 201 -8.22 -5.34 -22.45
N ASP A 202 -9.49 -4.94 -22.65
CA ASP A 202 -10.58 -5.80 -23.11
C ASP A 202 -10.71 -7.12 -22.28
N ASN A 203 -10.48 -7.02 -20.96
CA ASN A 203 -10.43 -8.12 -20.01
C ASN A 203 -9.31 -9.15 -20.28
N VAL A 204 -8.25 -8.75 -20.97
CA VAL A 204 -7.07 -9.59 -21.24
C VAL A 204 -5.85 -8.97 -20.56
N VAL A 205 -5.25 -9.72 -19.65
CA VAL A 205 -3.95 -9.39 -19.04
C VAL A 205 -2.85 -9.93 -19.93
N SER A 206 -1.98 -9.07 -20.42
CA SER A 206 -0.82 -9.45 -21.25
C SER A 206 0.45 -9.49 -20.38
N VAL A 207 1.27 -10.51 -20.60
CA VAL A 207 2.53 -10.72 -19.88
C VAL A 207 3.70 -10.67 -20.85
N GLY A 208 4.85 -10.14 -20.38
CA GLY A 208 6.02 -9.91 -21.23
C GLY A 208 6.66 -11.17 -21.85
N ASN A 209 6.29 -12.37 -21.42
CA ASN A 209 6.69 -13.64 -22.00
C ASN A 209 5.74 -14.13 -23.13
N GLY A 210 4.72 -13.34 -23.48
CA GLY A 210 3.73 -13.67 -24.51
C GLY A 210 2.49 -14.41 -24.01
N GLU A 211 2.44 -14.79 -22.74
CA GLU A 211 1.27 -15.38 -22.11
C GLU A 211 0.17 -14.34 -21.87
N THR A 212 -1.09 -14.80 -21.85
CA THR A 212 -2.24 -13.98 -21.54
C THR A 212 -3.16 -14.66 -20.54
N ILE A 213 -3.88 -13.88 -19.75
CA ILE A 213 -4.94 -14.36 -18.85
C ILE A 213 -6.19 -13.52 -19.08
N GLU A 214 -7.30 -14.14 -19.41
CA GLU A 214 -8.61 -13.48 -19.48
C GLU A 214 -9.19 -13.33 -18.08
N SER A 215 -9.50 -12.10 -17.67
CA SER A 215 -10.06 -11.81 -16.35
C SER A 215 -10.77 -10.47 -16.36
N THR A 216 -11.91 -10.38 -15.69
CA THR A 216 -12.59 -9.10 -15.41
C THR A 216 -12.09 -8.44 -14.12
N THR A 217 -11.26 -9.13 -13.34
CA THR A 217 -10.80 -8.67 -12.03
C THR A 217 -9.27 -8.68 -11.99
N VAL A 218 -8.66 -7.52 -12.17
CA VAL A 218 -7.21 -7.33 -12.05
C VAL A 218 -6.92 -6.40 -10.88
N ILE A 219 -6.29 -6.93 -9.84
CA ILE A 219 -5.92 -6.22 -8.61
C ILE A 219 -4.48 -5.75 -8.74
N TRP A 220 -4.26 -4.42 -8.82
CA TRP A 220 -2.95 -3.85 -9.04
C TRP A 220 -2.34 -3.35 -7.73
N VAL A 221 -1.37 -4.09 -7.23
CA VAL A 221 -0.60 -3.77 -6.00
C VAL A 221 0.92 -3.74 -6.26
N SER A 222 1.30 -3.46 -7.51
CA SER A 222 2.69 -3.44 -7.99
C SER A 222 3.25 -2.02 -7.98
N GLY A 223 3.82 -1.63 -6.84
CA GLY A 223 4.51 -0.36 -6.72
C GLY A 223 3.63 0.81 -6.29
N ILE A 224 4.30 1.79 -5.70
CA ILE A 224 3.73 3.06 -5.25
C ILE A 224 4.58 4.22 -5.74
N LYS A 225 3.96 5.37 -5.96
CA LYS A 225 4.61 6.66 -6.20
C LYS A 225 4.12 7.68 -5.18
N ALA A 226 4.94 8.65 -4.84
CA ALA A 226 4.54 9.73 -3.94
C ALA A 226 3.46 10.60 -4.58
N ASN A 227 2.54 11.11 -3.75
CA ASN A 227 1.60 12.13 -4.18
C ASN A 227 2.35 13.42 -4.47
N SER A 228 2.08 14.05 -5.61
CA SER A 228 2.67 15.32 -6.02
C SER A 228 1.85 16.52 -5.56
N ILE A 229 2.52 17.66 -5.42
CA ILE A 229 1.90 18.94 -5.12
C ILE A 229 2.61 20.03 -5.94
N GLY A 230 1.87 21.04 -6.39
CA GLY A 230 2.43 22.20 -7.07
C GLY A 230 3.33 23.05 -6.17
N GLY A 231 4.18 23.89 -6.77
CA GLY A 231 5.05 24.82 -6.04
C GLY A 231 6.34 24.21 -5.46
N VAL A 232 6.53 22.89 -5.60
CA VAL A 232 7.78 22.23 -5.21
C VAL A 232 8.81 22.37 -6.33
N PRO A 233 10.05 22.82 -6.04
CA PRO A 233 11.12 22.87 -7.03
C PRO A 233 11.41 21.50 -7.65
N GLN A 234 11.62 21.45 -8.98
CA GLN A 234 11.85 20.20 -9.68
C GLN A 234 13.10 19.44 -9.19
N GLU A 235 14.14 20.18 -8.78
CA GLU A 235 15.37 19.65 -8.19
C GLU A 235 15.17 19.01 -6.82
N SER A 236 14.01 19.21 -6.21
CA SER A 236 13.62 18.60 -4.92
C SER A 236 12.85 17.29 -5.11
N VAL A 237 12.56 16.91 -6.36
CA VAL A 237 11.80 15.70 -6.69
C VAL A 237 12.74 14.60 -7.14
N GLY A 238 12.74 13.49 -6.43
CA GLY A 238 13.56 12.32 -6.70
C GLY A 238 12.77 11.14 -7.29
N HIS A 239 13.32 9.95 -7.11
CA HIS A 239 12.74 8.71 -7.63
C HIS A 239 11.29 8.50 -7.16
N ALA A 240 10.43 8.04 -8.07
CA ALA A 240 9.00 7.80 -7.85
C ALA A 240 8.22 9.01 -7.28
N GLY A 241 8.65 10.25 -7.60
CA GLY A 241 8.01 11.48 -7.15
C GLY A 241 8.24 11.84 -5.68
N ARG A 242 9.12 11.10 -4.98
CA ARG A 242 9.44 11.38 -3.58
C ARG A 242 10.26 12.66 -3.45
N LEU A 243 10.03 13.41 -2.38
CA LEU A 243 10.74 14.64 -2.10
C LEU A 243 12.10 14.32 -1.47
N LEU A 244 13.16 14.85 -2.07
CA LEU A 244 14.52 14.79 -1.54
C LEU A 244 14.58 15.58 -0.24
N THR A 245 14.99 14.94 0.85
CA THR A 245 15.13 15.55 2.16
C THR A 245 16.50 15.30 2.74
N ASP A 246 16.97 16.21 3.57
CA ASP A 246 18.15 15.98 4.39
C ASP A 246 17.83 15.03 5.56
N ARG A 247 18.84 14.75 6.39
CA ARG A 247 18.67 13.88 7.57
C ARG A 247 17.80 14.47 8.69
N PHE A 248 17.32 15.69 8.54
CA PHE A 248 16.34 16.31 9.44
C PHE A 248 14.93 16.33 8.85
N ASN A 249 14.73 15.62 7.72
CA ASN A 249 13.51 15.59 6.92
C ASN A 249 13.11 16.94 6.29
N ARG A 250 14.03 17.92 6.19
CA ARG A 250 13.78 19.17 5.48
C ARG A 250 13.85 18.92 3.98
N VAL A 251 12.87 19.45 3.26
CA VAL A 251 12.83 19.35 1.79
C VAL A 251 13.95 20.20 1.20
N LYS A 252 14.71 19.63 0.28
CA LYS A 252 15.80 20.31 -0.42
C LYS A 252 15.33 21.60 -1.08
N GLY A 253 16.02 22.70 -0.82
CA GLY A 253 15.69 24.02 -1.39
C GLY A 253 14.45 24.69 -0.82
N MET A 254 13.85 24.15 0.26
CA MET A 254 12.67 24.72 0.91
C MET A 254 12.90 24.86 2.42
N ASP A 255 13.14 26.08 2.88
CA ASP A 255 13.28 26.35 4.31
C ASP A 255 11.95 26.14 5.03
N ASP A 256 12.02 25.56 6.25
CA ASP A 256 10.86 25.31 7.11
C ASP A 256 9.77 24.37 6.51
N VAL A 257 10.09 23.65 5.43
CA VAL A 257 9.24 22.62 4.85
C VAL A 257 9.87 21.25 5.05
N PHE A 258 9.09 20.33 5.61
CA PHE A 258 9.50 18.97 5.92
C PHE A 258 8.64 17.99 5.12
N ALA A 259 9.21 16.84 4.76
CA ALA A 259 8.44 15.73 4.18
C ALA A 259 8.72 14.43 4.96
N ILE A 260 7.65 13.66 5.21
CA ILE A 260 7.71 12.42 5.99
C ILE A 260 6.93 11.28 5.31
N GLY A 261 7.23 10.06 5.70
CA GLY A 261 6.56 8.85 5.21
C GLY A 261 6.87 8.54 3.76
N ASP A 262 5.89 7.98 3.04
CA ASP A 262 6.04 7.51 1.65
C ASP A 262 6.54 8.61 0.70
N GLN A 263 6.31 9.85 1.05
CA GLN A 263 6.67 11.03 0.26
C GLN A 263 8.13 11.46 0.43
N SER A 264 8.78 11.11 1.54
CA SER A 264 10.15 11.53 1.86
C SER A 264 11.19 10.56 1.31
N LEU A 265 12.24 11.09 0.66
CA LEU A 265 13.44 10.38 0.24
C LEU A 265 14.64 11.02 0.95
N VAL A 266 15.01 10.49 2.10
CA VAL A 266 16.13 11.01 2.89
C VAL A 266 17.44 10.70 2.20
N GLU A 267 18.24 11.75 1.94
CA GLU A 267 19.59 11.64 1.38
C GLU A 267 20.63 11.61 2.50
N GLY A 268 21.77 10.97 2.23
CA GLY A 268 22.94 11.00 3.11
C GLY A 268 22.85 10.09 4.34
N ASP A 269 21.93 9.12 4.37
CA ASP A 269 21.94 8.08 5.37
C ASP A 269 22.80 6.88 4.88
N PRO A 270 23.94 6.59 5.52
CA PRO A 270 24.85 5.54 5.05
C PRO A 270 24.23 4.14 5.16
N ASP A 271 23.32 3.93 6.12
CA ASP A 271 22.63 2.64 6.31
C ASP A 271 21.51 2.45 5.29
N TRP A 272 21.01 3.55 4.69
CA TRP A 272 19.90 3.57 3.74
C TRP A 272 20.22 4.40 2.50
N PRO A 273 21.23 4.02 1.70
CA PRO A 273 21.74 4.85 0.58
C PRO A 273 20.71 5.06 -0.55
N LEU A 274 19.67 4.21 -0.63
CA LEU A 274 18.56 4.33 -1.59
C LEU A 274 17.31 4.97 -0.97
N GLY A 275 17.44 5.54 0.26
CA GLY A 275 16.36 6.07 1.07
C GLY A 275 15.63 4.99 1.87
N HIS A 276 14.91 5.42 2.90
CA HIS A 276 14.17 4.52 3.80
C HIS A 276 12.98 3.87 3.09
N PRO A 277 12.57 2.66 3.51
CA PRO A 277 11.41 1.98 2.95
C PRO A 277 10.12 2.75 3.24
N GLN A 278 9.15 2.62 2.34
CA GLN A 278 7.84 3.26 2.46
C GLN A 278 6.93 2.42 3.36
N LEU A 279 7.19 2.51 4.68
CA LEU A 279 6.51 1.75 5.73
C LEU A 279 5.94 2.69 6.78
N ALA A 280 4.83 2.28 7.40
CA ALA A 280 4.19 3.03 8.48
C ALA A 280 5.15 3.33 9.64
N GLN A 281 6.00 2.38 10.02
CA GLN A 281 7.00 2.56 11.08
C GLN A 281 8.05 3.64 10.75
N VAL A 282 8.41 3.82 9.48
CA VAL A 282 9.30 4.92 9.05
C VAL A 282 8.57 6.24 9.17
N ALA A 283 7.32 6.32 8.69
CA ALA A 283 6.52 7.54 8.75
C ALA A 283 6.30 8.02 10.19
N LEU A 284 6.01 7.11 11.12
CA LEU A 284 5.82 7.43 12.54
C LEU A 284 7.12 7.94 13.18
N GLN A 285 8.24 7.27 12.96
CA GLN A 285 9.54 7.69 13.51
C GLN A 285 10.03 9.02 12.91
N GLN A 286 9.76 9.27 11.63
CA GLN A 286 10.04 10.57 11.00
C GLN A 286 9.15 11.67 11.58
N ALA A 287 7.88 11.40 11.83
CA ALA A 287 6.97 12.37 12.44
C ALA A 287 7.45 12.79 13.83
N ASP A 288 7.84 11.83 14.67
CA ASP A 288 8.39 12.09 16.00
C ASP A 288 9.69 12.91 15.92
N ASN A 289 10.60 12.58 15.00
CA ASN A 289 11.84 13.30 14.79
C ASN A 289 11.59 14.75 14.34
N VAL A 290 10.69 14.97 13.35
CA VAL A 290 10.35 16.30 12.84
C VAL A 290 9.69 17.14 13.94
N ALA A 291 8.73 16.60 14.68
CA ALA A 291 8.09 17.30 15.79
C ALA A 291 9.11 17.73 16.85
N CYS A 292 10.01 16.83 17.24
CA CYS A 292 11.10 17.13 18.17
C CYS A 292 12.02 18.22 17.60
N ASN A 293 12.37 18.17 16.32
CA ASN A 293 13.27 19.13 15.69
C ASN A 293 12.64 20.52 15.54
N ILE A 294 11.35 20.62 15.26
CA ILE A 294 10.64 21.92 15.26
C ILE A 294 10.71 22.54 16.66
N MET A 295 10.42 21.80 17.72
CA MET A 295 10.52 22.28 19.10
C MET A 295 11.96 22.71 19.44
N ARG A 296 12.96 21.92 19.06
CA ARG A 296 14.38 22.26 19.28
C ARG A 296 14.79 23.54 18.56
N LYS A 297 14.29 23.74 17.34
CA LYS A 297 14.55 24.96 16.55
C LYS A 297 13.97 26.19 17.24
N GLU A 298 12.75 26.12 17.76
CA GLU A 298 12.12 27.21 18.54
C GLU A 298 12.88 27.53 19.82
N GLU A 299 13.52 26.53 20.43
CA GLU A 299 14.35 26.68 21.62
C GLU A 299 15.81 27.07 21.30
N GLY A 300 16.19 27.29 20.04
CA GLY A 300 17.56 27.59 19.62
C GLY A 300 18.55 26.46 19.83
N LYS A 301 18.07 25.20 19.92
CA LYS A 301 18.90 24.00 20.12
C LYS A 301 19.27 23.35 18.77
N GLU A 302 20.40 22.66 18.74
CA GLU A 302 20.81 21.87 17.57
C GLU A 302 19.77 20.80 17.21
N LEU A 303 19.53 20.61 15.91
CA LEU A 303 18.64 19.59 15.40
C LEU A 303 19.27 18.19 15.55
N LYS A 304 18.42 17.16 15.65
CA LYS A 304 18.84 15.76 15.70
C LYS A 304 18.59 15.08 14.36
N PRO A 305 19.60 14.46 13.75
CA PRO A 305 19.39 13.73 12.51
C PRO A 305 18.45 12.56 12.74
N PHE A 306 17.63 12.28 11.74
CA PHE A 306 16.77 11.10 11.72
C PHE A 306 17.63 9.83 11.62
N THR A 307 17.30 8.85 12.44
CA THR A 307 17.88 7.51 12.39
C THR A 307 16.74 6.50 12.47
N TYR A 308 16.60 5.72 11.42
CA TYR A 308 15.55 4.71 11.35
C TYR A 308 15.93 3.47 12.16
N LYS A 309 15.05 3.07 13.06
CA LYS A 309 15.13 1.81 13.78
C LYS A 309 14.15 0.81 13.14
N ASP A 310 14.70 -0.20 12.48
CA ASP A 310 13.87 -1.27 11.92
C ASP A 310 13.26 -2.12 13.04
N LEU A 311 11.94 -2.16 13.10
CA LEU A 311 11.17 -2.93 14.07
C LEU A 311 10.80 -4.33 13.56
N GLY A 312 11.21 -4.66 12.34
CA GLY A 312 10.91 -5.92 11.66
C GLY A 312 9.81 -5.79 10.61
N THR A 313 9.62 -6.86 9.87
CA THR A 313 8.65 -6.96 8.77
C THR A 313 7.82 -8.21 8.91
N MET A 314 6.53 -8.10 8.65
CA MET A 314 5.57 -9.21 8.71
C MET A 314 4.64 -9.17 7.52
N ALA A 315 4.22 -10.35 7.04
CA ALA A 315 3.15 -10.49 6.05
C ALA A 315 2.28 -11.70 6.38
N THR A 316 0.97 -11.51 6.39
CA THR A 316 0.02 -12.62 6.52
C THR A 316 -0.18 -13.28 5.17
N ILE A 317 -0.37 -14.61 5.19
CA ILE A 317 -0.65 -15.42 4.00
C ILE A 317 -2.07 -15.94 4.06
N GLY A 318 -2.67 -15.93 5.26
CA GLY A 318 -4.01 -16.38 5.57
C GLY A 318 -4.14 -16.67 7.07
N ARG A 319 -5.29 -17.17 7.48
CA ARG A 319 -5.50 -17.56 8.89
C ARG A 319 -4.50 -18.63 9.30
N LYS A 320 -3.77 -18.37 10.39
CA LYS A 320 -2.73 -19.26 10.95
C LYS A 320 -1.47 -19.37 10.09
N HIS A 321 -1.34 -18.60 9.02
CA HIS A 321 -0.18 -18.56 8.14
C HIS A 321 0.34 -17.14 7.98
N ALA A 322 1.57 -16.91 8.38
CA ALA A 322 2.28 -15.64 8.20
C ALA A 322 3.79 -15.89 8.14
N VAL A 323 4.53 -14.89 7.71
CA VAL A 323 5.97 -14.79 7.85
C VAL A 323 6.30 -13.51 8.60
N ALA A 324 7.31 -13.58 9.48
CA ALA A 324 7.77 -12.44 10.25
C ALA A 324 9.29 -12.48 10.43
N GLU A 325 9.91 -11.32 10.33
CA GLU A 325 11.34 -11.12 10.54
C GLU A 325 11.55 -9.98 11.52
N ILE A 326 12.27 -10.25 12.62
CA ILE A 326 12.61 -9.27 13.66
C ILE A 326 14.09 -9.37 13.93
N GLY A 327 14.86 -8.38 13.47
CA GLY A 327 16.30 -8.45 13.49
C GLY A 327 16.81 -9.66 12.71
N LYS A 328 17.49 -10.60 13.40
CA LYS A 328 17.99 -11.85 12.77
C LYS A 328 17.03 -13.03 12.91
N ALA A 329 15.98 -12.89 13.71
CA ALA A 329 15.03 -13.97 13.94
C ALA A 329 13.96 -14.02 12.86
N LYS A 330 13.63 -15.22 12.38
CA LYS A 330 12.65 -15.49 11.35
C LYS A 330 11.61 -16.46 11.87
N PHE A 331 10.36 -16.13 11.65
CA PHE A 331 9.22 -16.91 12.12
C PHE A 331 8.28 -17.20 10.96
N GLY A 332 7.64 -18.36 10.99
CA GLY A 332 6.66 -18.77 9.98
C GLY A 332 5.45 -19.45 10.61
N GLY A 333 4.39 -19.65 9.81
CA GLY A 333 3.19 -20.38 10.18
C GLY A 333 2.38 -19.74 11.28
N LEU A 334 1.81 -20.57 12.19
CA LEU A 334 0.93 -20.14 13.28
C LEU A 334 1.62 -19.15 14.24
N PHE A 335 2.89 -19.39 14.57
CA PHE A 335 3.60 -18.51 15.51
C PHE A 335 3.79 -17.10 14.95
N ALA A 336 4.20 -16.97 13.69
CA ALA A 336 4.29 -15.68 13.02
C ALA A 336 2.92 -15.01 12.93
N TRP A 337 1.86 -15.75 12.70
CA TRP A 337 0.49 -15.24 12.65
C TRP A 337 0.02 -14.72 14.03
N LEU A 338 0.30 -15.44 15.13
CA LEU A 338 0.01 -14.96 16.48
C LEU A 338 0.80 -13.68 16.81
N LEU A 339 2.07 -13.62 16.41
CA LEU A 339 2.89 -12.43 16.59
C LEU A 339 2.32 -11.24 15.82
N TRP A 340 1.91 -11.47 14.55
CA TRP A 340 1.25 -10.48 13.73
C TRP A 340 -0.05 -9.97 14.40
N LEU A 341 -0.84 -10.88 14.98
CA LEU A 341 -2.08 -10.54 15.69
C LEU A 341 -1.82 -9.59 16.86
N VAL A 342 -0.80 -9.88 17.68
CA VAL A 342 -0.43 -9.03 18.84
C VAL A 342 0.05 -7.64 18.41
N VAL A 343 0.71 -7.54 17.25
CA VAL A 343 1.23 -6.25 16.74
C VAL A 343 0.12 -5.40 16.09
N HIS A 344 -0.90 -6.03 15.49
CA HIS A 344 -1.88 -5.32 14.66
C HIS A 344 -3.30 -5.22 15.27
N LEU A 345 -3.60 -5.93 16.34
CA LEU A 345 -4.86 -5.91 17.07
C LEU A 345 -4.68 -5.59 18.53
#